data_79c199444e6260eb185369314b809aef
#
_entry.id   79c199444e6260eb185369314b809aef
#
_cell.length_a   1.000
_cell.length_b   1.000
_cell.length_c   1.000
_cell.angle_alpha   90.00
_cell.angle_beta   90.00
_cell.angle_gamma   90.00
#
_symmetry.space_group_name_H-M   'P 1'
#
loop_
_entity.id
_entity.type
_entity.pdbx_description
1 polymer ?
#
loop_
_entity_poly.entity_id
_entity_poly.type
_entity_poly.pdbx_seq_one_letter_code
_entity_poly.pdbx_strand_id
1 'polypeptide(L)'
;ILKEFLRFAEAEVRALASLYSGVGRNVDALILYFGEDPARCPFEQVVTTLLNFVRLFNKSHGENCKQLEIEMKKSAENEKSRLSVSRGSEGMSPKTVKSGGV
;
A
#
# COMPACT_ATOMS: atom_id res chain seq x y z
N ILE A 1 -39.96 18.48 36.08
CA ILE A 1 -38.53 18.55 35.74
C ILE A 1 -37.90 17.14 35.83
N LEU A 2 -38.04 16.43 36.94
CA LEU A 2 -37.42 15.10 37.09
C LEU A 2 -37.99 14.07 36.14
N LYS A 3 -39.32 14.08 35.92
CA LYS A 3 -40.00 13.13 34.98
C LYS A 3 -39.56 13.36 33.53
N GLU A 4 -39.36 14.60 33.13
CA GLU A 4 -38.87 14.95 31.79
C GLU A 4 -37.43 14.53 31.59
N PHE A 5 -36.60 14.72 32.58
CA PHE A 5 -35.23 14.25 32.60
C PHE A 5 -35.15 12.73 32.46
N LEU A 6 -35.95 12.00 33.26
CA LEU A 6 -36.02 10.53 33.18
C LEU A 6 -36.45 10.01 31.82
N ARG A 7 -37.44 10.64 31.19
CA ARG A 7 -37.89 10.27 29.85
C ARG A 7 -36.79 10.47 28.82
N PHE A 8 -36.09 11.60 28.89
CA PHE A 8 -34.99 11.89 28.01
C PHE A 8 -33.84 10.90 28.22
N ALA A 9 -33.44 10.68 29.48
CA ALA A 9 -32.38 9.74 29.82
C ALA A 9 -32.70 8.30 29.39
N GLU A 10 -33.94 7.84 29.59
CA GLU A 10 -34.37 6.53 29.11
C GLU A 10 -34.32 6.39 27.59
N ALA A 11 -34.72 7.43 26.86
CA ALA A 11 -34.67 7.43 25.40
C ALA A 11 -33.22 7.34 24.90
N GLU A 12 -32.33 8.09 25.49
CA GLU A 12 -30.89 8.06 25.17
C GLU A 12 -30.25 6.71 25.49
N VAL A 13 -30.54 6.13 26.65
CA VAL A 13 -30.05 4.80 27.04
C VAL A 13 -30.56 3.72 26.09
N ARG A 14 -31.84 3.76 25.69
CA ARG A 14 -32.41 2.83 24.73
C ARG A 14 -31.79 2.97 23.35
N ALA A 15 -31.58 4.19 22.88
CA ALA A 15 -30.89 4.45 21.62
C ALA A 15 -29.47 3.89 21.63
N LEU A 16 -28.73 4.12 22.70
CA LEU A 16 -27.38 3.59 22.88
C LEU A 16 -27.35 2.06 22.95
N ALA A 17 -28.27 1.44 23.67
CA ALA A 17 -28.39 -0.01 23.76
C ALA A 17 -28.72 -0.65 22.38
N SER A 18 -29.60 -0.01 21.61
CA SER A 18 -29.92 -0.43 20.25
C SER A 18 -28.72 -0.33 19.32
N LEU A 19 -27.96 0.76 19.39
CA LEU A 19 -26.74 0.95 18.64
C LEU A 19 -25.70 -0.11 19.00
N TYR A 20 -25.50 -0.36 20.27
CA TYR A 20 -24.57 -1.37 20.77
C TYR A 20 -24.92 -2.79 20.27
N SER A 21 -26.19 -3.15 20.28
CA SER A 21 -26.67 -4.43 19.75
C SER A 21 -26.44 -4.54 18.24
N GLY A 22 -26.67 -3.46 17.50
CA GLY A 22 -26.40 -3.41 16.05
C GLY A 22 -24.92 -3.58 15.73
N VAL A 23 -24.06 -2.89 16.45
CA VAL A 23 -22.61 -3.03 16.33
C VAL A 23 -22.16 -4.45 16.67
N GLY A 24 -22.67 -5.04 17.76
CA GLY A 24 -22.35 -6.41 18.15
C GLY A 24 -22.67 -7.43 17.04
N ARG A 25 -23.83 -7.31 16.41
CA ARG A 25 -24.20 -8.17 15.27
C ARG A 25 -23.29 -7.99 14.07
N ASN A 26 -22.89 -6.77 13.77
CA ASN A 26 -21.94 -6.49 12.69
C ASN A 26 -20.56 -7.05 12.98
N VAL A 27 -20.12 -6.98 14.22
CA VAL A 27 -18.86 -7.56 14.69
C VAL A 27 -18.88 -9.08 14.53
N ASP A 28 -19.93 -9.74 14.96
CA ASP A 28 -20.08 -11.20 14.82
C ASP A 28 -20.11 -11.61 13.35
N ALA A 29 -20.80 -10.84 12.50
CA ALA A 29 -20.83 -11.08 11.06
C ALA A 29 -19.45 -10.93 10.41
N LEU A 30 -18.65 -9.96 10.84
CA LEU A 30 -17.29 -9.76 10.36
C LEU A 30 -16.37 -10.93 10.75
N ILE A 31 -16.46 -11.39 12.00
CA ILE A 31 -15.68 -12.52 12.49
C ILE A 31 -16.02 -13.80 11.71
N LEU A 32 -17.30 -14.06 11.49
CA LEU A 32 -17.77 -15.18 10.67
C LEU A 32 -17.31 -15.07 9.21
N TYR A 33 -17.29 -13.86 8.65
CA TYR A 33 -16.80 -13.62 7.29
C TYR A 33 -15.35 -14.06 7.12
N PHE A 34 -14.51 -13.87 8.13
CA PHE A 34 -13.11 -14.34 8.14
C PHE A 34 -12.95 -15.81 8.57
N GLY A 35 -14.04 -16.54 8.73
CA GLY A 35 -14.00 -17.97 9.05
C GLY A 35 -13.74 -18.29 10.51
N GLU A 36 -13.86 -17.31 11.39
CA GLU A 36 -13.62 -17.46 12.83
C GLU A 36 -14.95 -17.62 13.59
N ASP A 37 -14.87 -18.19 14.78
CA ASP A 37 -16.01 -18.33 15.68
C ASP A 37 -16.07 -17.12 16.63
N PRO A 38 -17.16 -16.31 16.60
CA PRO A 38 -17.30 -15.15 17.48
C PRO A 38 -17.22 -15.48 18.98
N ALA A 39 -17.56 -16.71 19.37
CA ALA A 39 -17.46 -17.17 20.77
C ALA A 39 -16.01 -17.41 21.21
N ARG A 40 -15.08 -17.64 20.29
CA ARG A 40 -13.69 -17.99 20.55
C ARG A 40 -12.68 -16.92 20.13
N CYS A 41 -13.03 -16.13 19.13
CA CYS A 41 -12.16 -15.10 18.59
C CYS A 41 -12.63 -13.72 19.04
N PRO A 42 -11.92 -13.02 19.92
CA PRO A 42 -12.25 -11.66 20.29
C PRO A 42 -12.16 -10.71 19.09
N PHE A 43 -13.04 -9.73 19.04
CA PHE A 43 -13.05 -8.71 17.98
C PHE A 43 -11.71 -7.98 17.85
N GLU A 44 -11.09 -7.68 18.96
CA GLU A 44 -9.78 -7.02 19.02
C GLU A 44 -8.69 -7.82 18.29
N GLN A 45 -8.75 -9.13 18.35
CA GLN A 45 -7.81 -10.00 17.65
C GLN A 45 -7.98 -9.90 16.13
N VAL A 46 -9.21 -9.90 15.64
CA VAL A 46 -9.50 -9.73 14.22
C VAL A 46 -9.03 -8.36 13.72
N VAL A 47 -9.36 -7.31 14.46
CA VAL A 47 -8.93 -5.94 14.14
C VAL A 47 -7.41 -5.80 14.12
N THR A 48 -6.73 -6.37 15.11
CA THR A 48 -5.27 -6.34 15.18
C THR A 48 -4.64 -7.07 14.00
N THR A 49 -5.16 -8.22 13.64
CA THR A 49 -4.68 -9.01 12.49
C THR A 49 -4.86 -8.24 11.18
N LEU A 50 -6.04 -7.65 10.96
CA LEU A 50 -6.32 -6.84 9.79
C LEU A 50 -5.44 -5.59 9.72
N LEU A 51 -5.26 -4.90 10.84
CA LEU A 51 -4.40 -3.72 10.92
C LEU A 51 -2.94 -4.05 10.60
N ASN A 52 -2.42 -5.15 11.13
CA ASN A 52 -1.07 -5.62 10.85
C ASN A 52 -0.92 -6.00 9.37
N PHE A 53 -1.91 -6.64 8.79
CA PHE A 53 -1.94 -6.94 7.36
C PHE A 53 -1.88 -5.68 6.51
N VAL A 54 -2.71 -4.69 6.79
CA VAL A 54 -2.73 -3.41 6.04
C VAL A 54 -1.39 -2.68 6.16
N ARG A 55 -0.82 -2.62 7.36
CA ARG A 55 0.50 -2.01 7.57
C ARG A 55 1.61 -2.70 6.80
N LEU A 56 1.63 -4.03 6.84
CA LEU A 56 2.61 -4.82 6.11
C LEU A 56 2.43 -4.69 4.59
N PHE A 57 1.19 -4.71 4.12
CA PHE A 57 0.88 -4.49 2.71
C PHE A 57 1.36 -3.12 2.23
N ASN A 58 1.04 -2.06 2.95
CA ASN A 58 1.47 -0.70 2.59
C ASN A 58 3.00 -0.56 2.59
N LYS A 59 3.67 -1.16 3.56
CA LYS A 59 5.14 -1.18 3.62
C LYS A 59 5.73 -1.90 2.40
N SER A 60 5.29 -3.11 2.12
CA SER A 60 5.77 -3.92 0.99
C SER A 60 5.48 -3.25 -0.35
N HIS A 61 4.29 -2.66 -0.50
CA HIS A 61 3.93 -1.91 -1.69
C HIS A 61 4.86 -0.70 -1.91
N GLY A 62 5.12 0.07 -0.85
CA GLY A 62 6.05 1.20 -0.89
C GLY A 62 7.49 0.78 -1.24
N GLU A 63 7.97 -0.33 -0.71
CA GLU A 63 9.28 -0.90 -1.04
C GLU A 63 9.35 -1.34 -2.51
N ASN A 64 8.32 -2.00 -3.01
CA ASN A 64 8.23 -2.42 -4.41
C ASN A 64 8.21 -1.22 -5.37
N CYS A 65 7.47 -0.17 -5.05
CA CYS A 65 7.46 1.06 -5.84
C CYS A 65 8.84 1.71 -5.91
N LYS A 66 9.54 1.81 -4.77
CA LYS A 66 10.91 2.35 -4.73
C LYS A 66 11.89 1.49 -5.55
N GLN A 67 11.78 0.18 -5.45
CA GLN A 67 12.61 -0.74 -6.22
C GLN A 67 12.39 -0.55 -7.72
N LEU A 68 11.14 -0.45 -8.14
CA LEU A 68 10.80 -0.20 -9.54
C LEU A 68 11.35 1.14 -10.05
N GLU A 69 11.26 2.21 -9.25
CA GLU A 69 11.87 3.51 -9.61
C GLU A 69 13.39 3.41 -9.79
N ILE A 70 14.08 2.68 -8.91
CA ILE A 70 15.53 2.47 -9.01
C ILE A 70 15.88 1.70 -10.28
N GLU A 71 15.13 0.66 -10.61
CA GLU A 71 15.34 -0.12 -11.82
C GLU A 71 15.12 0.70 -13.09
N MET A 72 14.06 1.52 -13.11
CA MET A 72 13.79 2.44 -14.23
C MET A 72 14.90 3.48 -14.41
N LYS A 73 15.42 4.05 -13.33
CA LYS A 73 16.54 5.00 -13.38
C LYS A 73 17.81 4.34 -13.90
N LYS A 74 18.15 3.15 -13.41
CA LYS A 74 19.32 2.39 -13.88
C LYS A 74 19.20 2.03 -15.36
N SER A 75 18.02 1.64 -15.82
CA SER A 75 17.77 1.35 -17.23
C SER A 75 17.96 2.58 -18.11
N ALA A 76 17.41 3.74 -17.69
CA ALA A 76 17.56 5.01 -18.40
C ALA A 76 19.03 5.49 -18.46
N GLU A 77 19.78 5.35 -17.37
CA GLU A 77 21.20 5.69 -17.33
C GLU A 77 22.05 4.78 -18.24
N ASN A 78 21.74 3.49 -18.22
CA ASN A 78 22.43 2.50 -19.06
C ASN A 78 22.18 2.75 -20.56
N GLU A 79 20.96 3.09 -20.91
CA GLU A 79 20.63 3.46 -22.30
C GLU A 79 21.33 4.75 -22.74
N LYS A 80 21.35 5.76 -21.87
CA LYS A 80 22.09 7.01 -22.11
C LYS A 80 23.59 6.78 -22.30
N SER A 81 24.19 5.90 -21.51
CA SER A 81 25.61 5.52 -21.65
C SER A 81 25.85 4.78 -22.96
N ARG A 82 24.98 3.89 -23.39
CA ARG A 82 25.08 3.19 -24.68
C ARG A 82 25.01 4.15 -25.86
N LEU A 83 24.11 5.13 -25.81
CA LEU A 83 23.97 6.15 -26.84
C LEU A 83 25.19 7.08 -26.92
N SER A 84 25.82 7.43 -25.79
CA SER A 84 27.01 8.25 -25.74
C SER A 84 28.25 7.54 -26.31
N VAL A 85 28.37 6.23 -26.05
CA VAL A 85 29.43 5.39 -26.62
C VAL A 85 29.27 5.23 -28.15
N SER A 86 28.02 5.05 -28.61
CA SER A 86 27.72 4.97 -30.05
C SER A 86 28.09 6.26 -30.81
N ARG A 87 27.85 7.42 -30.20
CA ARG A 87 28.25 8.74 -30.79
C ARG A 87 29.74 8.95 -30.78
N GLY A 88 30.49 8.38 -29.85
CA GLY A 88 31.95 8.47 -29.77
C GLY A 88 32.69 7.65 -30.84
N SER A 89 32.06 6.65 -31.41
CA SER A 89 32.67 5.77 -32.42
C SER A 89 32.54 6.28 -33.86
N GLU A 90 31.67 7.25 -34.12
CA GLU A 90 31.53 7.87 -35.46
C GLU A 90 32.55 8.97 -35.73
N GLY A 91 33.38 9.34 -34.77
CA GLY A 91 34.40 10.41 -34.88
C GLY A 91 35.77 9.96 -35.37
N MET A 92 36.04 8.69 -35.59
CA MET A 92 37.29 8.18 -36.14
C MET A 92 37.16 7.85 -37.63
N SER A 93 37.30 8.86 -38.49
CA SER A 93 37.61 8.63 -39.90
C SER A 93 39.05 8.09 -40.00
N PRO A 94 39.30 7.03 -40.77
CA PRO A 94 40.67 6.59 -41.03
C PRO A 94 41.35 7.66 -41.92
N LYS A 95 42.42 8.25 -41.44
CA LYS A 95 43.31 9.08 -42.25
C LYS A 95 43.92 8.19 -43.31
N THR A 96 43.55 8.44 -44.55
CA THR A 96 44.23 7.90 -45.74
C THR A 96 45.69 8.41 -45.72
N VAL A 97 46.60 7.49 -45.50
CA VAL A 97 48.00 7.74 -45.75
C VAL A 97 48.19 7.77 -47.25
N LYS A 98 48.40 8.95 -47.84
CA LYS A 98 48.98 9.06 -49.20
C LYS A 98 50.43 8.63 -49.13
N SER A 99 50.70 7.44 -49.59
CA SER A 99 52.02 7.01 -50.00
C SER A 99 52.44 7.84 -51.23
N GLY A 100 53.36 8.79 -51.06
CA GLY A 100 54.02 9.41 -52.15
C GLY A 100 55.14 8.46 -52.62
N GLY A 101 54.85 7.74 -53.71
CA GLY A 101 55.92 7.07 -54.46
C GLY A 101 56.62 8.08 -55.41
N VAL A 102 57.87 8.05 -55.40
CA VAL A 102 58.76 8.67 -56.40
C VAL A 102 58.54 8.10 -57.77
#